data_ce7418229f0544ba602643c4bda0667d
#
_entry.id   ce7418229f0544ba602643c4bda0667d
#
_cell.length_a   1.000
_cell.length_b   1.000
_cell.length_c   1.000
_cell.angle_alpha   90.00
_cell.angle_beta   90.00
_cell.angle_gamma   90.00
#
_symmetry.space_group_name_H-M   'P 1'
#
loop_
_entity.id
_entity.type
_entity.pdbx_description
1 polymer ?
#
loop_
_entity_poly.entity_id
_entity_poly.type
_entity_poly.pdbx_seq_one_letter_code
_entity_poly.pdbx_strand_id
1 'polypeptide(L)'
;MNQTTEEDPVVESSNAPDYAAITPSAKPPTEYTYAERRAELLQQIEDLGHPSAVNQTELAERYGVSQQQISKDLDRLDEYVRDRLGRRRDLEIGSVLKRCMTGALEEGDWNDARKAATAYDEYLDRRIDTLEFRRRIAALEDAADREGDR
;
A
#
# COMPACT_ATOMS: atom_id res chain seq x y z
N MET A 1 5.76 10.22 35.58
CA MET A 1 5.21 9.45 34.44
C MET A 1 6.14 9.65 33.28
N ASN A 2 7.02 8.70 33.05
CA ASN A 2 7.90 8.73 31.88
C ASN A 2 7.10 8.22 30.68
N GLN A 3 6.67 9.14 29.82
CA GLN A 3 6.30 8.79 28.47
C GLN A 3 7.60 8.47 27.74
N THR A 4 7.91 7.20 27.60
CA THR A 4 8.96 6.75 26.72
C THR A 4 8.50 7.05 25.29
N THR A 5 9.01 8.15 24.73
CA THR A 5 8.90 8.41 23.30
C THR A 5 9.80 7.34 22.66
N GLU A 6 9.22 6.23 22.24
CA GLU A 6 9.91 5.34 21.31
C GLU A 6 10.15 6.17 20.05
N GLU A 7 11.38 6.60 19.86
CA GLU A 7 11.80 7.15 18.58
C GLU A 7 11.66 6.00 17.57
N ASP A 8 10.66 6.13 16.69
CA ASP A 8 10.53 5.25 15.52
C ASP A 8 11.88 5.28 14.77
N PRO A 9 12.55 4.15 14.59
CA PRO A 9 13.72 4.12 13.73
C PRO A 9 13.25 4.62 12.35
N VAL A 10 13.95 5.61 11.81
CA VAL A 10 13.76 6.07 10.44
C VAL A 10 14.12 4.90 9.54
N VAL A 11 13.14 4.05 9.25
CA VAL A 11 13.31 2.91 8.36
C VAL A 11 13.15 3.44 6.95
N GLU A 12 14.25 3.44 6.21
CA GLU A 12 14.23 3.64 4.77
C GLU A 12 13.17 2.72 4.15
N SER A 13 12.36 3.25 3.24
CA SER A 13 11.14 2.65 2.68
C SER A 13 11.31 1.24 2.07
N SER A 14 12.55 0.75 1.91
CA SER A 14 12.83 -0.59 1.37
C SER A 14 12.83 -1.73 2.40
N ASN A 15 12.75 -1.42 3.70
CA ASN A 15 12.87 -2.42 4.78
C ASN A 15 11.75 -2.37 5.81
N ALA A 16 10.60 -1.79 5.48
CA ALA A 16 9.43 -1.80 6.35
C ALA A 16 8.89 -3.24 6.52
N PRO A 17 8.47 -3.63 7.75
CA PRO A 17 7.87 -4.94 7.98
C PRO A 17 6.65 -5.17 7.07
N ASP A 18 6.41 -6.41 6.68
CA ASP A 18 5.16 -6.77 5.98
C ASP A 18 4.01 -6.88 6.97
N TYR A 19 3.36 -5.75 7.26
CA TYR A 19 2.27 -5.66 8.24
C TYR A 19 1.12 -6.61 7.94
N ALA A 20 0.83 -6.90 6.68
CA ALA A 20 -0.22 -7.84 6.29
C ALA A 20 0.12 -9.30 6.62
N ALA A 21 1.40 -9.64 6.82
CA ALA A 21 1.85 -10.96 7.21
C ALA A 21 2.01 -11.13 8.72
N ILE A 22 1.92 -10.06 9.51
CA ILE A 22 2.05 -10.10 10.96
C ILE A 22 0.71 -10.43 11.60
N THR A 23 0.68 -11.48 12.41
CA THR A 23 -0.45 -11.79 13.28
C THR A 23 -0.13 -11.26 14.67
N PRO A 24 -0.95 -10.34 15.23
CA PRO A 24 -0.74 -9.87 16.58
C PRO A 24 -0.74 -11.02 17.59
N SER A 25 0.17 -10.99 18.54
CA SER A 25 0.27 -12.01 19.57
C SER A 25 -0.90 -11.93 20.59
N ALA A 26 -1.17 -13.03 21.30
CA ALA A 26 -2.26 -13.13 22.29
C ALA A 26 -1.94 -12.40 23.61
N LYS A 27 -1.31 -11.22 23.55
CA LYS A 27 -1.01 -10.35 24.69
C LYS A 27 -1.92 -9.11 24.68
N PRO A 28 -2.01 -8.35 25.79
CA PRO A 28 -2.78 -7.13 25.82
C PRO A 28 -2.31 -6.14 24.73
N PRO A 29 -3.23 -5.41 24.07
CA PRO A 29 -2.87 -4.44 23.01
C PRO A 29 -1.88 -3.36 23.47
N THR A 30 -1.87 -3.02 24.76
CA THR A 30 -0.92 -2.07 25.35
C THR A 30 0.54 -2.58 25.35
N GLU A 31 0.74 -3.86 25.15
CA GLU A 31 2.07 -4.51 25.08
C GLU A 31 2.50 -4.80 23.63
N TYR A 32 1.71 -4.39 22.64
CA TYR A 32 2.05 -4.57 21.24
C TYR A 32 3.28 -3.75 20.87
N THR A 33 4.16 -4.37 20.08
CA THR A 33 5.18 -3.62 19.35
C THR A 33 4.53 -2.71 18.31
N TYR A 34 5.26 -1.74 17.80
CA TYR A 34 4.74 -0.87 16.72
C TYR A 34 4.29 -1.68 15.50
N ALA A 35 4.99 -2.78 15.17
CA ALA A 35 4.66 -3.64 14.04
C ALA A 35 3.35 -4.42 14.26
N GLU A 36 3.13 -4.96 15.45
CA GLU A 36 1.88 -5.65 15.82
C GLU A 36 0.70 -4.66 15.87
N ARG A 37 0.90 -3.47 16.41
CA ARG A 37 -0.11 -2.40 16.44
C ARG A 37 -0.51 -1.96 15.04
N ARG A 38 0.47 -1.72 14.14
CA ARG A 38 0.20 -1.37 12.74
C ARG A 38 -0.47 -2.49 11.98
N ALA A 39 -0.10 -3.75 12.24
CA ALA A 39 -0.76 -4.91 11.62
C ALA A 39 -2.23 -5.01 12.02
N GLU A 40 -2.57 -4.85 13.31
CA GLU A 40 -3.96 -4.85 13.76
C GLU A 40 -4.74 -3.64 13.23
N LEU A 41 -4.12 -2.44 13.19
CA LEU A 41 -4.73 -1.25 12.59
C LEU A 41 -5.05 -1.45 11.10
N LEU A 42 -4.13 -2.03 10.34
CA LEU A 42 -4.35 -2.32 8.93
C LEU A 42 -5.54 -3.26 8.75
N GLN A 43 -5.62 -4.33 9.52
CA GLN A 43 -6.74 -5.26 9.49
C GLN A 43 -8.07 -4.57 9.84
N GLN A 44 -8.11 -3.73 10.88
CA GLN A 44 -9.32 -2.98 11.23
C GLN A 44 -9.77 -2.03 10.12
N ILE A 45 -8.83 -1.34 9.45
CA ILE A 45 -9.14 -0.46 8.32
C ILE A 45 -9.68 -1.25 7.14
N GLU A 46 -9.11 -2.41 6.83
CA GLU A 46 -9.59 -3.30 5.78
C GLU A 46 -11.00 -3.81 6.08
N ASP A 47 -11.29 -4.21 7.31
CA ASP A 47 -12.60 -4.69 7.75
C ASP A 47 -13.67 -3.58 7.70
N LEU A 48 -13.31 -2.36 8.06
CA LEU A 48 -14.19 -1.19 8.03
C LEU A 48 -14.32 -0.55 6.64
N GLY A 49 -13.41 -0.88 5.73
CA GLY A 49 -13.40 -0.41 4.35
C GLY A 49 -12.93 1.02 4.14
N HIS A 50 -12.65 1.79 5.19
CA HIS A 50 -12.14 3.15 5.07
C HIS A 50 -11.34 3.60 6.30
N PRO A 51 -10.16 4.29 6.13
CA PRO A 51 -9.34 4.75 7.23
C PRO A 51 -10.05 5.74 8.17
N SER A 52 -10.97 6.55 7.67
CA SER A 52 -11.71 7.52 8.50
C SER A 52 -12.81 6.89 9.37
N ALA A 53 -13.08 5.60 9.18
CA ALA A 53 -14.01 4.86 10.04
C ALA A 53 -13.40 4.48 11.39
N VAL A 54 -12.07 4.57 11.54
CA VAL A 54 -11.39 4.29 12.81
C VAL A 54 -11.40 5.54 13.72
N ASN A 55 -11.70 5.32 14.98
CA ASN A 55 -11.64 6.37 15.99
C ASN A 55 -10.23 6.42 16.62
N GLN A 56 -9.44 7.44 16.27
CA GLN A 56 -8.06 7.57 16.73
C GLN A 56 -7.95 7.72 18.26
N THR A 57 -8.94 8.31 18.92
CA THR A 57 -8.96 8.45 20.39
C THR A 57 -9.14 7.08 21.04
N GLU A 58 -10.09 6.29 20.59
CA GLU A 58 -10.33 4.94 21.11
C GLU A 58 -9.13 4.02 20.85
N LEU A 59 -8.48 4.16 19.68
CA LEU A 59 -7.26 3.41 19.35
C LEU A 59 -6.09 3.80 20.25
N ALA A 60 -5.93 5.10 20.53
CA ALA A 60 -4.89 5.58 21.43
C ALA A 60 -5.07 4.98 22.85
N GLU A 61 -6.30 4.95 23.36
CA GLU A 61 -6.64 4.32 24.63
C GLU A 61 -6.40 2.81 24.60
N ARG A 62 -6.83 2.13 23.54
CA ARG A 62 -6.67 0.69 23.37
C ARG A 62 -5.20 0.26 23.44
N TYR A 63 -4.33 0.98 22.75
CA TYR A 63 -2.90 0.65 22.69
C TYR A 63 -2.04 1.33 23.75
N GLY A 64 -2.61 2.20 24.57
CA GLY A 64 -1.87 2.95 25.60
C GLY A 64 -0.82 3.90 25.00
N VAL A 65 -1.10 4.47 23.85
CA VAL A 65 -0.24 5.45 23.14
C VAL A 65 -0.96 6.78 22.97
N SER A 66 -0.25 7.81 22.50
CA SER A 66 -0.86 9.09 22.20
C SER A 66 -1.68 9.04 20.89
N GLN A 67 -2.68 9.91 20.75
CA GLN A 67 -3.41 10.07 19.49
C GLN A 67 -2.47 10.48 18.35
N GLN A 68 -1.44 11.29 18.65
CA GLN A 68 -0.41 11.66 17.69
C GLN A 68 0.38 10.45 17.19
N GLN A 69 0.65 9.46 18.06
CA GLN A 69 1.28 8.21 17.67
C GLN A 69 0.39 7.38 16.72
N ILE A 70 -0.92 7.33 16.97
CA ILE A 70 -1.87 6.69 16.06
C ILE A 70 -1.88 7.39 14.70
N SER A 71 -1.87 8.72 14.66
CA SER A 71 -1.77 9.47 13.40
C SER A 71 -0.50 9.10 12.62
N LYS A 72 0.64 9.02 13.28
CA LYS A 72 1.91 8.57 12.64
C LYS A 72 1.83 7.13 12.14
N ASP A 73 1.19 6.24 12.89
CA ASP A 73 1.01 4.85 12.46
C ASP A 73 0.12 4.76 11.21
N LEU A 74 -0.92 5.58 11.12
CA LEU A 74 -1.77 5.67 9.92
C LEU A 74 -0.99 6.20 8.71
N ASP A 75 -0.15 7.22 8.88
CA ASP A 75 0.70 7.75 7.82
C ASP A 75 1.67 6.68 7.30
N ARG A 76 2.28 5.90 8.21
CA ARG A 76 3.17 4.78 7.84
C ARG A 76 2.44 3.65 7.14
N LEU A 77 1.21 3.37 7.54
CA LEU A 77 0.35 2.39 6.85
C LEU A 77 -0.04 2.88 5.45
N ASP A 78 -0.32 4.17 5.27
CA ASP A 78 -0.60 4.75 3.95
C ASP A 78 0.60 4.60 3.01
N GLU A 79 1.81 4.90 3.48
CA GLU A 79 3.05 4.66 2.72
C GLU A 79 3.22 3.17 2.37
N TYR A 80 3.03 2.28 3.33
CA TYR A 80 3.13 0.83 3.14
C TYR A 80 2.15 0.31 2.08
N VAL A 81 0.88 0.72 2.18
CA VAL A 81 -0.15 0.32 1.20
C VAL A 81 0.15 0.88 -0.18
N ARG A 82 0.58 2.13 -0.26
CA ARG A 82 0.96 2.78 -1.52
C ARG A 82 2.12 2.07 -2.21
N ASP A 83 3.17 1.71 -1.48
CA ASP A 83 4.32 0.95 -2.00
C ASP A 83 3.90 -0.44 -2.47
N ARG A 84 3.04 -1.11 -1.72
CA ARG A 84 2.55 -2.45 -2.04
C ARG A 84 1.64 -2.45 -3.27
N LEU A 85 0.71 -1.50 -3.35
CA LEU A 85 -0.13 -1.31 -4.53
C LEU A 85 0.71 -0.97 -5.77
N GLY A 86 1.76 -0.17 -5.61
CA GLY A 86 2.67 0.16 -6.70
C GLY A 86 3.43 -1.05 -7.26
N ARG A 87 3.74 -2.04 -6.42
CA ARG A 87 4.51 -3.22 -6.84
C ARG A 87 3.68 -4.36 -7.42
N ARG A 88 2.47 -4.60 -6.89
CA ARG A 88 1.63 -5.74 -7.26
C ARG A 88 0.36 -5.38 -8.00
N ARG A 89 -0.07 -4.12 -7.93
CA ARG A 89 -1.29 -3.64 -8.56
C ARG A 89 -1.41 -4.05 -10.02
N ASP A 90 -0.33 -3.94 -10.75
CA ASP A 90 -0.30 -4.25 -12.17
C ASP A 90 -0.44 -5.74 -12.44
N LEU A 91 0.17 -6.57 -11.59
CA LEU A 91 0.00 -8.02 -11.68
C LEU A 91 -1.45 -8.43 -11.34
N GLU A 92 -2.02 -7.85 -10.30
CA GLU A 92 -3.39 -8.13 -9.87
C GLU A 92 -4.42 -7.70 -10.92
N ILE A 93 -4.37 -6.45 -11.37
CA ILE A 93 -5.31 -5.94 -12.38
C ILE A 93 -5.13 -6.68 -13.72
N GLY A 94 -3.90 -6.85 -14.18
CA GLY A 94 -3.61 -7.57 -15.41
C GLY A 94 -4.10 -9.02 -15.36
N SER A 95 -3.92 -9.71 -14.23
CA SER A 95 -4.39 -11.08 -14.04
C SER A 95 -5.91 -11.19 -14.04
N VAL A 96 -6.62 -10.27 -13.39
CA VAL A 96 -8.09 -10.23 -13.37
C VAL A 96 -8.64 -9.97 -14.78
N LEU A 97 -8.13 -8.96 -15.49
CA LEU A 97 -8.56 -8.64 -16.85
C LEU A 97 -8.33 -9.81 -17.80
N LYS A 98 -7.16 -10.45 -17.71
CA LYS A 98 -6.84 -11.63 -18.51
C LYS A 98 -7.77 -12.80 -18.18
N ARG A 99 -8.10 -13.03 -16.93
CA ARG A 99 -9.03 -14.06 -16.49
C ARG A 99 -10.45 -13.80 -16.98
N CYS A 100 -10.92 -12.56 -16.94
CA CYS A 100 -12.22 -12.16 -17.49
C CYS A 100 -12.30 -12.43 -18.99
N MET A 101 -11.26 -12.08 -19.74
CA MET A 101 -11.20 -12.33 -21.18
C MET A 101 -11.23 -13.83 -21.49
N THR A 102 -10.40 -14.62 -20.82
CA THR A 102 -10.35 -16.09 -21.03
C THR A 102 -11.65 -16.77 -20.65
N GLY A 103 -12.25 -16.40 -19.50
CA GLY A 103 -13.51 -16.96 -19.05
C GLY A 103 -14.67 -16.66 -20.01
N ALA A 104 -14.75 -15.43 -20.50
CA ALA A 104 -15.78 -15.06 -21.48
C ALA A 104 -15.61 -15.81 -22.82
N LEU A 105 -14.37 -16.06 -23.27
CA LEU A 105 -14.08 -16.86 -24.45
C LEU A 105 -14.48 -18.34 -24.26
N GLU A 106 -14.22 -18.91 -23.10
CA GLU A 106 -14.61 -20.29 -22.75
C GLU A 106 -16.12 -20.47 -22.71
N GLU A 107 -16.86 -19.45 -22.26
CA GLU A 107 -18.32 -19.42 -22.23
C GLU A 107 -18.96 -19.08 -23.59
N GLY A 108 -18.17 -18.67 -24.56
CA GLY A 108 -18.65 -18.23 -25.88
C GLY A 108 -19.33 -16.87 -25.87
N ASP A 109 -19.14 -16.09 -24.82
CA ASP A 109 -19.63 -14.71 -24.73
C ASP A 109 -18.63 -13.74 -25.40
N TRP A 110 -18.81 -13.59 -26.70
CA TRP A 110 -17.95 -12.74 -27.53
C TRP A 110 -18.06 -11.26 -27.18
N ASN A 111 -19.19 -10.80 -26.65
CA ASN A 111 -19.40 -9.43 -26.27
C ASN A 111 -18.61 -9.06 -25.02
N ASP A 112 -18.67 -9.90 -24.01
CA ASP A 112 -17.89 -9.71 -22.77
C ASP A 112 -16.40 -9.99 -22.99
N ALA A 113 -16.04 -10.95 -23.83
CA ALA A 113 -14.66 -11.17 -24.25
C ALA A 113 -14.05 -9.92 -24.90
N ARG A 114 -14.79 -9.27 -25.80
CA ARG A 114 -14.36 -8.03 -26.46
C ARG A 114 -14.21 -6.88 -25.47
N LYS A 115 -15.17 -6.69 -24.55
CA LYS A 115 -15.08 -5.67 -23.50
C LYS A 115 -13.85 -5.87 -22.62
N ALA A 116 -13.60 -7.10 -22.17
CA ALA A 116 -12.46 -7.44 -21.37
C ALA A 116 -11.12 -7.24 -22.12
N ALA A 117 -11.06 -7.60 -23.41
CA ALA A 117 -9.89 -7.37 -24.26
C ALA A 117 -9.62 -5.86 -24.44
N THR A 118 -10.64 -5.04 -24.68
CA THR A 118 -10.49 -3.58 -24.77
C THR A 118 -10.00 -2.98 -23.45
N ALA A 119 -10.56 -3.41 -22.32
CA ALA A 119 -10.11 -2.93 -21.00
C ALA A 119 -8.66 -3.34 -20.69
N TYR A 120 -8.23 -4.51 -21.13
CA TYR A 120 -6.87 -4.98 -20.98
C TYR A 120 -5.88 -4.18 -21.85
N ASP A 121 -6.24 -3.89 -23.09
CA ASP A 121 -5.45 -3.09 -24.02
C ASP A 121 -5.26 -1.65 -23.47
N GLU A 122 -6.35 -1.00 -23.05
CA GLU A 122 -6.29 0.34 -22.43
C GLU A 122 -5.45 0.35 -21.14
N TYR A 123 -5.49 -0.73 -20.39
CA TYR A 123 -4.67 -0.87 -19.19
C TYR A 123 -3.18 -0.97 -19.54
N LEU A 124 -2.82 -1.75 -20.56
CA LEU A 124 -1.45 -1.86 -21.05
C LEU A 124 -0.91 -0.56 -21.60
N ASP A 125 -1.70 0.18 -22.37
CA ASP A 125 -1.30 1.47 -22.94
C ASP A 125 -1.00 2.48 -21.83
N ARG A 126 -1.89 2.65 -20.86
CA ARG A 126 -1.66 3.55 -19.70
C ARG A 126 -0.41 3.18 -18.92
N ARG A 127 -0.08 1.89 -18.83
CA ARG A 127 1.10 1.42 -18.14
C ARG A 127 2.37 1.74 -18.89
N ILE A 128 2.38 1.55 -20.20
CA ILE A 128 3.52 1.88 -21.07
C ILE A 128 3.83 3.38 -20.96
N ASP A 129 2.83 4.23 -21.07
CA ASP A 129 2.97 5.68 -20.94
C ASP A 129 3.53 6.09 -19.57
N THR A 130 3.07 5.45 -18.49
CA THR A 130 3.57 5.72 -17.14
C THR A 130 5.02 5.29 -16.97
N LEU A 131 5.42 4.16 -17.53
CA LEU A 131 6.80 3.67 -17.46
C LEU A 131 7.75 4.54 -18.30
N GLU A 132 7.34 4.99 -19.47
CA GLU A 132 8.10 5.93 -20.29
C GLU A 132 8.27 7.27 -19.58
N PHE A 133 7.22 7.79 -18.98
CA PHE A 133 7.26 9.04 -18.20
C PHE A 133 8.25 8.94 -17.03
N ARG A 134 8.21 7.84 -16.27
CA ARG A 134 9.15 7.60 -15.16
C ARG A 134 10.59 7.50 -15.66
N ARG A 135 10.85 6.85 -16.80
CA ARG A 135 12.18 6.77 -17.39
C ARG A 135 12.69 8.14 -17.81
N ARG A 136 11.83 9.00 -18.37
CA ARG A 136 12.19 10.37 -18.75
C ARG A 136 12.52 11.24 -17.54
N ILE A 137 11.75 11.12 -16.45
CA ILE A 137 12.03 11.85 -15.21
C ILE A 137 13.38 11.39 -14.64
N ALA A 138 13.63 10.10 -14.50
CA ALA A 138 14.90 9.57 -13.99
C ALA A 138 16.09 10.04 -14.83
N ALA A 139 15.97 10.08 -16.15
CA ALA A 139 17.02 10.58 -17.04
C ALA A 139 17.29 12.08 -16.87
N LEU A 140 16.26 12.88 -16.57
CA LEU A 140 16.38 14.32 -16.30
C LEU A 140 17.03 14.59 -14.94
N GLU A 141 16.67 13.80 -13.92
CA GLU A 141 17.29 13.85 -12.59
C GLU A 141 18.78 13.53 -12.67
N ASP A 142 19.15 12.43 -13.35
CA ASP A 142 20.54 12.04 -13.59
C ASP A 142 21.35 13.12 -14.36
N ALA A 143 20.71 13.82 -15.29
CA ALA A 143 21.34 14.90 -16.04
C ALA A 143 21.56 16.14 -15.17
N ALA A 144 20.57 16.51 -14.34
CA ALA A 144 20.68 17.63 -13.42
C ALA A 144 21.75 17.43 -12.35
N ASP A 145 21.88 16.22 -11.82
CA ASP A 145 22.92 15.86 -10.83
C ASP A 145 24.32 15.97 -11.43
N ARG A 146 24.50 15.58 -12.70
CA ARG A 146 25.80 15.73 -13.40
C ARG A 146 26.19 17.18 -13.71
N GLU A 147 25.19 18.07 -13.90
CA GLU A 147 25.45 19.49 -14.11
C GLU A 147 25.72 20.23 -12.81
N GLY A 148 25.15 19.79 -11.69
CA GLY A 148 25.36 20.35 -10.38
C GLY A 148 26.75 20.03 -9.77
N ASP A 149 27.45 19.02 -10.29
CA ASP A 149 28.77 18.56 -9.80
C ASP A 149 29.95 19.16 -10.60
N ARG A 150 29.68 20.18 -11.44
CA ARG A 150 30.67 20.97 -12.17
C ARG A 150 30.78 22.37 -11.61
#